data_c799c0512cd6e82754ca7691d21a5613
#
_entry.id   c799c0512cd6e82754ca7691d21a5613
#
_cell.length_a   1.000
_cell.length_b   1.000
_cell.length_c   1.000
_cell.angle_alpha   90.00
_cell.angle_beta   90.00
_cell.angle_gamma   90.00
#
_symmetry.space_group_name_H-M   'P 1'
#
loop_
_entity.id
_entity.type
_entity.pdbx_description
1 polymer ?
#
loop_
_entity_poly.entity_id
_entity_poly.type
_entity_poly.pdbx_seq_one_letter_code
_entity_poly.pdbx_strand_id
1 'polypeptide(L)'
;LPRVEDFSAKLREIFDLGYDGVIAVMLSSGLSGTYNLARILAGECAEQGYAMKVFDSVSGALGQGMTVLQLAEDIKNGMDWEELTERRAPQLIANTYPFFSVDTLEYLVKGGRIGKVTAMAGTMLQVKPIITFAPDGQLQSVAKVRGRHQVMRKLVDMAVDRCGEHKRYNLAVAHGGAPEEMKTVRQMLTEALPNSDHLWDGEIDGTLSVYIGDGVLGAAVQVLD
;
A
#
# COMPACT_ATOMS: atom_id res chain seq x y z
N LEU A 1 -0.64 -13.20 -10.67
CA LEU A 1 -2.09 -13.17 -10.48
C LEU A 1 -2.50 -14.40 -9.69
N PRO A 2 -3.48 -14.29 -8.77
CA PRO A 2 -4.13 -15.46 -8.20
C PRO A 2 -4.87 -16.22 -9.30
N ARG A 3 -5.05 -17.54 -9.12
CA ARG A 3 -5.90 -18.32 -10.02
C ARG A 3 -7.37 -17.91 -9.79
N VAL A 4 -8.14 -17.90 -10.85
CA VAL A 4 -9.58 -17.54 -10.81
C VAL A 4 -10.33 -18.43 -9.82
N GLU A 5 -10.03 -19.74 -9.87
CA GLU A 5 -10.67 -20.75 -9.03
C GLU A 5 -10.42 -20.51 -7.53
N ASP A 6 -9.18 -20.15 -7.17
CA ASP A 6 -8.82 -19.88 -5.77
C ASP A 6 -9.52 -18.62 -5.24
N PHE A 7 -9.58 -17.57 -6.07
CA PHE A 7 -10.27 -16.34 -5.70
C PHE A 7 -11.78 -16.59 -5.55
N SER A 8 -12.40 -17.25 -6.53
CA SER A 8 -13.83 -17.59 -6.48
C SER A 8 -14.15 -18.52 -5.29
N ALA A 9 -13.26 -19.46 -4.97
CA ALA A 9 -13.43 -20.32 -3.80
C ALA A 9 -13.42 -19.50 -2.50
N LYS A 10 -12.51 -18.52 -2.40
CA LYS A 10 -12.44 -17.64 -1.22
C LYS A 10 -13.66 -16.74 -1.08
N LEU A 11 -14.20 -16.23 -2.19
CA LEU A 11 -15.45 -15.46 -2.16
C LEU A 11 -16.64 -16.31 -1.69
N ARG A 12 -16.77 -17.53 -2.21
CA ARG A 12 -17.81 -18.47 -1.72
C ARG A 12 -17.69 -18.73 -0.23
N GLU A 13 -16.48 -19.03 0.26
CA GLU A 13 -16.25 -19.21 1.70
C GLU A 13 -16.75 -18.02 2.53
N ILE A 14 -16.47 -16.78 2.08
CA ILE A 14 -16.91 -15.56 2.77
C ILE A 14 -18.44 -15.48 2.81
N PHE A 15 -19.11 -15.70 1.69
CA PHE A 15 -20.58 -15.66 1.63
C PHE A 15 -21.23 -16.82 2.39
N ASP A 16 -20.63 -18.02 2.39
CA ASP A 16 -21.08 -19.17 3.18
C ASP A 16 -20.98 -18.92 4.70
N LEU A 17 -20.06 -18.04 5.14
CA LEU A 17 -19.96 -17.56 6.51
C LEU A 17 -21.07 -16.56 6.89
N GLY A 18 -21.92 -16.18 5.94
CA GLY A 18 -23.09 -15.31 6.16
C GLY A 18 -22.81 -13.81 5.98
N TYR A 19 -21.67 -13.45 5.40
CA TYR A 19 -21.44 -12.06 5.00
C TYR A 19 -22.27 -11.71 3.76
N ASP A 20 -22.88 -10.54 3.75
CA ASP A 20 -23.74 -10.04 2.68
C ASP A 20 -23.02 -9.09 1.71
N GLY A 21 -21.81 -8.69 2.04
CA GLY A 21 -20.99 -7.82 1.19
C GLY A 21 -19.48 -7.99 1.38
N VAL A 22 -18.73 -7.72 0.32
CA VAL A 22 -17.26 -7.75 0.30
C VAL A 22 -16.72 -6.44 -0.26
N ILE A 23 -15.86 -5.78 0.51
CA ILE A 23 -15.03 -4.66 0.02
C ILE A 23 -13.64 -5.20 -0.28
N ALA A 24 -13.28 -5.22 -1.56
CA ALA A 24 -12.02 -5.74 -2.06
C ALA A 24 -11.08 -4.60 -2.46
N VAL A 25 -10.05 -4.33 -1.66
CA VAL A 25 -9.01 -3.34 -1.96
C VAL A 25 -7.82 -4.06 -2.58
N MET A 26 -7.60 -3.85 -3.87
CA MET A 26 -6.60 -4.60 -4.65
C MET A 26 -5.30 -3.82 -4.80
N LEU A 27 -4.20 -4.58 -4.96
CA LEU A 27 -2.91 -4.03 -5.41
C LEU A 27 -3.10 -3.19 -6.67
N SER A 28 -2.34 -2.10 -6.76
CA SER A 28 -2.37 -1.18 -7.90
C SER A 28 -2.51 -1.88 -9.26
N SER A 29 -3.47 -1.44 -10.04
CA SER A 29 -3.71 -1.92 -11.42
C SER A 29 -2.53 -1.59 -12.35
N GLY A 30 -1.74 -0.59 -12.02
CA GLY A 30 -0.50 -0.25 -12.73
C GLY A 30 0.63 -1.27 -12.53
N LEU A 31 0.51 -2.18 -11.54
CA LEU A 31 1.50 -3.22 -11.23
C LEU A 31 0.97 -4.63 -11.48
N SER A 32 -0.33 -4.85 -11.34
CA SER A 32 -0.94 -6.18 -11.38
C SER A 32 -2.33 -6.17 -11.99
N GLY A 33 -2.65 -7.20 -12.76
CA GLY A 33 -4.01 -7.43 -13.28
C GLY A 33 -5.01 -7.93 -12.23
N THR A 34 -4.62 -8.07 -10.94
CA THR A 34 -5.50 -8.61 -9.89
C THR A 34 -6.75 -7.75 -9.67
N TYR A 35 -6.63 -6.43 -9.79
CA TYR A 35 -7.78 -5.52 -9.76
C TYR A 35 -8.80 -5.85 -10.84
N ASN A 36 -8.36 -6.05 -12.09
CA ASN A 36 -9.26 -6.41 -13.19
C ASN A 36 -9.92 -7.78 -12.99
N LEU A 37 -9.16 -8.76 -12.49
CA LEU A 37 -9.73 -10.06 -12.13
C LEU A 37 -10.82 -9.92 -11.06
N ALA A 38 -10.56 -9.17 -9.99
CA ALA A 38 -11.54 -8.94 -8.93
C ALA A 38 -12.82 -8.26 -9.46
N ARG A 39 -12.69 -7.32 -10.42
CA ARG A 39 -13.85 -6.68 -11.06
C ARG A 39 -14.71 -7.66 -11.86
N ILE A 40 -14.11 -8.61 -12.57
CA ILE A 40 -14.84 -9.65 -13.31
C ILE A 40 -15.61 -10.50 -12.30
N LEU A 41 -14.96 -10.97 -11.24
CA LEU A 41 -15.60 -11.78 -10.21
C LEU A 41 -16.71 -11.02 -9.43
N ALA A 42 -16.58 -9.71 -9.27
CA ALA A 42 -17.65 -8.90 -8.69
C ALA A 42 -18.92 -8.90 -9.56
N GLY A 43 -18.78 -8.93 -10.89
CA GLY A 43 -19.91 -9.13 -11.82
C GLY A 43 -20.59 -10.48 -11.60
N GLU A 44 -19.82 -11.56 -11.49
CA GLU A 44 -20.34 -12.91 -11.21
C GLU A 44 -21.02 -13.00 -9.82
N CYS A 45 -20.48 -12.31 -8.81
CA CYS A 45 -21.10 -12.21 -7.49
C CYS A 45 -22.47 -11.50 -7.56
N ALA A 46 -22.55 -10.41 -8.31
CA ALA A 46 -23.79 -9.66 -8.50
C ALA A 46 -24.90 -10.49 -9.17
N GLU A 47 -24.56 -11.32 -10.16
CA GLU A 47 -25.49 -12.26 -10.80
C GLU A 47 -26.04 -13.30 -9.80
N GLN A 48 -25.30 -13.61 -8.74
CA GLN A 48 -25.69 -14.51 -7.66
C GLN A 48 -26.37 -13.80 -6.48
N GLY A 49 -26.55 -12.48 -6.57
CA GLY A 49 -27.21 -11.68 -5.52
C GLY A 49 -26.28 -11.23 -4.39
N TYR A 50 -24.96 -11.35 -4.55
CA TYR A 50 -23.98 -10.91 -3.56
C TYR A 50 -23.41 -9.53 -3.90
N ALA A 51 -23.23 -8.70 -2.89
CA ALA A 51 -22.60 -7.40 -3.04
C ALA A 51 -21.07 -7.51 -2.97
N MET A 52 -20.38 -7.08 -4.03
CA MET A 52 -18.93 -6.95 -4.00
C MET A 52 -18.49 -5.62 -4.62
N LYS A 53 -17.81 -4.79 -3.84
CA LYS A 53 -17.21 -3.53 -4.32
C LYS A 53 -15.69 -3.68 -4.41
N VAL A 54 -15.12 -3.33 -5.56
CA VAL A 54 -13.69 -3.50 -5.84
C VAL A 54 -13.02 -2.15 -6.02
N PHE A 55 -11.94 -1.91 -5.30
CA PHE A 55 -11.14 -0.70 -5.36
C PHE A 55 -9.72 -1.00 -5.84
N ASP A 56 -9.24 -0.18 -6.77
CA ASP A 56 -7.82 -0.06 -7.04
C ASP A 56 -7.20 0.81 -5.94
N SER A 57 -6.30 0.24 -5.15
CA SER A 57 -5.64 1.02 -4.10
C SER A 57 -4.67 2.08 -4.65
N VAL A 58 -4.33 2.00 -5.94
CA VAL A 58 -3.24 2.78 -6.56
C VAL A 58 -1.95 2.67 -5.72
N SER A 59 -1.79 1.56 -5.04
CA SER A 59 -0.75 1.33 -4.03
C SER A 59 -0.44 -0.16 -3.91
N GLY A 60 0.41 -0.50 -2.95
CA GLY A 60 0.73 -1.86 -2.54
C GLY A 60 1.30 -1.88 -1.12
N ALA A 61 1.46 -3.09 -0.56
CA ALA A 61 1.97 -3.26 0.80
C ALA A 61 1.31 -2.31 1.81
N LEU A 62 2.08 -1.35 2.33
CA LEU A 62 1.62 -0.40 3.36
C LEU A 62 0.35 0.35 2.96
N GLY A 63 0.34 1.01 1.80
CA GLY A 63 -0.79 1.85 1.42
C GLY A 63 -2.08 1.06 1.18
N GLN A 64 -1.98 -0.13 0.58
CA GLN A 64 -3.11 -1.04 0.45
C GLN A 64 -3.56 -1.55 1.82
N GLY A 65 -2.62 -2.00 2.66
CA GLY A 65 -2.90 -2.56 3.99
C GLY A 65 -3.55 -1.55 4.93
N MET A 66 -3.05 -0.31 4.99
CA MET A 66 -3.64 0.76 5.79
C MET A 66 -5.09 1.04 5.42
N THR A 67 -5.39 1.06 4.12
CA THR A 67 -6.75 1.27 3.63
C THR A 67 -7.68 0.14 4.08
N VAL A 68 -7.24 -1.12 4.01
CA VAL A 68 -8.02 -2.27 4.47
C VAL A 68 -8.25 -2.23 5.98
N LEU A 69 -7.20 -1.93 6.76
CA LEU A 69 -7.28 -1.89 8.22
C LEU A 69 -8.22 -0.77 8.70
N GLN A 70 -8.15 0.42 8.09
CA GLN A 70 -9.04 1.51 8.44
C GLN A 70 -10.50 1.22 8.06
N LEU A 71 -10.75 0.66 6.87
CA LEU A 71 -12.11 0.24 6.48
C LEU A 71 -12.67 -0.82 7.41
N ALA A 72 -11.85 -1.78 7.85
CA ALA A 72 -12.28 -2.80 8.82
C ALA A 72 -12.66 -2.18 10.17
N GLU A 73 -11.94 -1.15 10.61
CA GLU A 73 -12.30 -0.40 11.82
C GLU A 73 -13.58 0.41 11.63
N ASP A 74 -13.72 1.11 10.50
CA ASP A 74 -14.92 1.89 10.17
C ASP A 74 -16.17 0.97 10.10
N ILE A 75 -16.06 -0.24 9.54
CA ILE A 75 -17.12 -1.28 9.58
C ILE A 75 -17.46 -1.68 11.01
N LYS A 76 -16.43 -1.96 11.83
CA LYS A 76 -16.62 -2.33 13.24
C LYS A 76 -17.30 -1.23 14.04
N ASN A 77 -17.08 0.04 13.68
CA ASN A 77 -17.70 1.22 14.29
C ASN A 77 -19.11 1.51 13.74
N GLY A 78 -19.64 0.67 12.84
CA GLY A 78 -21.00 0.73 12.34
C GLY A 78 -21.22 1.65 11.15
N MET A 79 -20.15 2.02 10.42
CA MET A 79 -20.31 2.76 9.17
C MET A 79 -21.07 1.91 8.15
N ASP A 80 -22.08 2.48 7.49
CA ASP A 80 -22.90 1.74 6.56
C ASP A 80 -22.19 1.47 5.22
N TRP A 81 -22.76 0.54 4.44
CA TRP A 81 -22.20 0.08 3.18
C TRP A 81 -22.04 1.20 2.15
N GLU A 82 -23.04 2.07 2.02
CA GLU A 82 -23.02 3.15 1.03
C GLU A 82 -21.94 4.17 1.39
N GLU A 83 -21.86 4.58 2.65
CA GLU A 83 -20.82 5.50 3.13
C GLU A 83 -19.42 4.90 2.97
N LEU A 84 -19.24 3.62 3.32
CA LEU A 84 -17.96 2.90 3.15
C LEU A 84 -17.51 2.89 1.69
N THR A 85 -18.42 2.57 0.77
CA THR A 85 -18.05 2.29 -0.62
C THR A 85 -18.07 3.51 -1.53
N GLU A 86 -18.95 4.48 -1.29
CA GLU A 86 -19.08 5.64 -2.17
C GLU A 86 -18.21 6.84 -1.72
N ARG A 87 -17.90 6.92 -0.42
CA ARG A 87 -17.15 8.04 0.13
C ARG A 87 -15.85 7.62 0.83
N ARG A 88 -15.94 6.73 1.81
CA ARG A 88 -14.83 6.47 2.72
C ARG A 88 -13.66 5.75 2.05
N ALA A 89 -13.89 4.67 1.31
CA ALA A 89 -12.83 3.94 0.62
C ALA A 89 -12.11 4.81 -0.43
N PRO A 90 -12.81 5.56 -1.32
CA PRO A 90 -12.16 6.52 -2.21
C PRO A 90 -11.34 7.59 -1.48
N GLN A 91 -11.85 8.15 -0.37
CA GLN A 91 -11.15 9.13 0.45
C GLN A 91 -9.85 8.56 1.02
N LEU A 92 -9.91 7.38 1.65
CA LEU A 92 -8.74 6.73 2.23
C LEU A 92 -7.68 6.45 1.17
N ILE A 93 -8.08 5.93 0.00
CA ILE A 93 -7.16 5.65 -1.12
C ILE A 93 -6.47 6.94 -1.58
N ALA A 94 -7.22 8.01 -1.76
CA ALA A 94 -6.69 9.30 -2.22
C ALA A 94 -5.74 9.95 -1.19
N ASN A 95 -5.95 9.69 0.10
CA ASN A 95 -5.22 10.31 1.21
C ASN A 95 -4.19 9.36 1.87
N THR A 96 -3.81 8.29 1.19
CA THR A 96 -2.76 7.37 1.64
C THR A 96 -1.49 7.55 0.81
N TYR A 97 -0.39 7.88 1.47
CA TYR A 97 0.88 8.26 0.85
C TYR A 97 2.00 7.30 1.28
N PRO A 98 2.23 6.20 0.56
CA PRO A 98 3.36 5.29 0.82
C PRO A 98 4.62 5.78 0.12
N PHE A 99 5.76 5.67 0.82
CA PHE A 99 7.10 5.93 0.32
C PHE A 99 8.01 4.77 0.68
N PHE A 100 8.87 4.35 -0.23
CA PHE A 100 9.81 3.28 0.05
C PHE A 100 11.11 3.47 -0.75
N SER A 101 12.14 2.77 -0.32
CA SER A 101 13.42 2.68 -1.03
C SER A 101 13.84 1.22 -1.14
N VAL A 102 14.53 0.89 -2.21
CA VAL A 102 15.08 -0.44 -2.48
C VAL A 102 16.60 -0.38 -2.55
N ASP A 103 17.26 -1.48 -2.26
CA ASP A 103 18.72 -1.54 -2.35
C ASP A 103 19.20 -1.61 -3.80
N THR A 104 18.44 -2.26 -4.67
CA THR A 104 18.71 -2.36 -6.10
C THR A 104 17.41 -2.27 -6.90
N LEU A 105 17.50 -1.74 -8.11
CA LEU A 105 16.39 -1.74 -9.08
C LEU A 105 16.33 -3.03 -9.90
N GLU A 106 17.27 -3.94 -9.71
CA GLU A 106 17.44 -5.15 -10.54
C GLU A 106 16.16 -5.99 -10.59
N TYR A 107 15.54 -6.22 -9.42
CA TYR A 107 14.32 -7.04 -9.33
C TYR A 107 13.12 -6.36 -9.97
N LEU A 108 12.97 -5.05 -9.81
CA LEU A 108 11.93 -4.27 -10.48
C LEU A 108 12.09 -4.31 -12.01
N VAL A 109 13.35 -4.25 -12.50
CA VAL A 109 13.65 -4.38 -13.94
C VAL A 109 13.33 -5.78 -14.44
N LYS A 110 13.86 -6.82 -13.79
CA LYS A 110 13.62 -8.23 -14.16
C LYS A 110 12.13 -8.59 -14.10
N GLY A 111 11.42 -8.09 -13.11
CA GLY A 111 9.98 -8.29 -12.95
C GLY A 111 9.11 -7.45 -13.88
N GLY A 112 9.67 -6.47 -14.58
CA GLY A 112 8.93 -5.56 -15.46
C GLY A 112 8.04 -4.55 -14.70
N ARG A 113 8.27 -4.33 -13.42
CA ARG A 113 7.54 -3.38 -12.56
C ARG A 113 8.33 -2.12 -12.23
N ILE A 114 9.41 -1.86 -12.95
CA ILE A 114 10.25 -0.67 -12.77
C ILE A 114 9.50 0.65 -12.98
N GLY A 115 8.43 0.67 -13.79
CA GLY A 115 7.60 1.85 -14.05
C GLY A 115 8.41 3.06 -14.50
N LYS A 116 8.11 4.22 -13.95
CA LYS A 116 8.78 5.50 -14.26
C LYS A 116 10.11 5.69 -13.51
N VAL A 117 10.56 4.69 -12.74
CA VAL A 117 11.86 4.71 -12.04
C VAL A 117 13.02 4.36 -13.00
N THR A 118 12.74 3.93 -14.23
CA THR A 118 13.73 3.53 -15.26
C THR A 118 14.88 4.52 -15.48
N ALA A 119 14.63 5.82 -15.36
CA ALA A 119 15.66 6.86 -15.49
C ALA A 119 16.80 6.76 -14.46
N MET A 120 16.70 5.89 -13.48
CA MET A 120 17.72 5.65 -12.44
C MET A 120 18.49 4.34 -12.63
N ALA A 121 18.09 3.49 -13.56
CA ALA A 121 18.80 2.24 -13.85
C ALA A 121 20.22 2.57 -14.30
N GLY A 122 21.23 2.19 -13.52
CA GLY A 122 22.65 2.46 -13.78
C GLY A 122 23.33 3.46 -12.84
N THR A 123 22.59 4.15 -11.95
CA THR A 123 23.18 5.16 -11.04
C THR A 123 23.18 4.73 -9.55
N MET A 124 22.79 3.51 -9.24
CA MET A 124 22.41 3.05 -7.89
C MET A 124 23.55 2.80 -6.90
N LEU A 125 24.84 2.86 -7.28
CA LEU A 125 25.93 2.41 -6.38
C LEU A 125 26.04 3.22 -5.07
N GLN A 126 25.59 4.46 -5.05
CA GLN A 126 25.56 5.30 -3.85
C GLN A 126 24.27 6.13 -3.72
N VAL A 127 23.48 6.24 -4.79
CA VAL A 127 22.25 7.03 -4.82
C VAL A 127 21.05 6.10 -4.73
N LYS A 128 20.25 6.28 -3.69
CA LYS A 128 19.03 5.49 -3.45
C LYS A 128 17.80 6.30 -3.84
N PRO A 129 16.87 5.74 -4.62
CA PRO A 129 15.60 6.40 -4.91
C PRO A 129 14.66 6.35 -3.69
N ILE A 130 13.86 7.38 -3.52
CA ILE A 130 12.61 7.27 -2.79
C ILE A 130 11.52 7.12 -3.83
N ILE A 131 10.77 6.06 -3.71
CA ILE A 131 9.76 5.59 -4.67
C ILE A 131 8.38 5.74 -4.04
N THR A 132 7.41 6.10 -4.86
CA THR A 132 5.98 6.08 -4.54
C THR A 132 5.18 5.64 -5.78
N PHE A 133 3.87 5.65 -5.68
CA PHE A 133 2.97 5.36 -6.80
C PHE A 133 2.57 6.66 -7.51
N ALA A 134 2.60 6.65 -8.83
CA ALA A 134 2.03 7.71 -9.64
C ALA A 134 0.49 7.57 -9.72
N PRO A 135 -0.23 8.59 -10.16
CA PRO A 135 -1.69 8.53 -10.30
C PRO A 135 -2.21 7.40 -11.20
N ASP A 136 -1.38 6.91 -12.13
CA ASP A 136 -1.68 5.75 -12.99
C ASP A 136 -1.29 4.40 -12.33
N GLY A 137 -0.92 4.42 -11.07
CA GLY A 137 -0.57 3.24 -10.30
C GLY A 137 0.81 2.64 -10.58
N GLN A 138 1.59 3.22 -11.49
CA GLN A 138 2.98 2.81 -11.73
C GLN A 138 3.93 3.38 -10.67
N LEU A 139 5.07 2.73 -10.48
CA LEU A 139 6.12 3.25 -9.60
C LEU A 139 6.81 4.47 -10.21
N GLN A 140 7.07 5.48 -9.38
CA GLN A 140 7.84 6.67 -9.75
C GLN A 140 8.83 7.05 -8.64
N SER A 141 9.97 7.62 -9.03
CA SER A 141 10.92 8.20 -8.09
C SER A 141 10.54 9.65 -7.80
N VAL A 142 10.42 9.98 -6.51
CA VAL A 142 10.05 11.33 -6.02
C VAL A 142 11.20 12.05 -5.32
N ALA A 143 12.24 11.31 -4.94
CA ALA A 143 13.48 11.87 -4.40
C ALA A 143 14.65 10.93 -4.67
N LYS A 144 15.86 11.47 -4.52
CA LYS A 144 17.14 10.76 -4.61
C LYS A 144 17.97 11.17 -3.41
N VAL A 145 18.50 10.20 -2.67
CA VAL A 145 19.36 10.44 -1.51
C VAL A 145 20.63 9.62 -1.59
N ARG A 146 21.65 10.00 -0.83
CA ARG A 146 22.91 9.27 -0.80
C ARG A 146 23.07 8.55 0.52
N GLY A 147 23.17 7.22 0.44
CA GLY A 147 23.37 6.34 1.59
C GLY A 147 22.10 6.04 2.40
N ARG A 148 22.16 4.95 3.15
CA ARG A 148 21.02 4.35 3.84
C ARG A 148 20.43 5.25 4.93
N HIS A 149 21.27 5.94 5.68
CA HIS A 149 20.82 6.86 6.73
C HIS A 149 19.96 8.01 6.18
N GLN A 150 20.28 8.53 4.98
CA GLN A 150 19.48 9.57 4.35
C GLN A 150 18.14 9.02 3.81
N VAL A 151 18.07 7.72 3.46
CA VAL A 151 16.81 7.07 3.13
C VAL A 151 15.84 7.15 4.32
N MET A 152 16.28 6.71 5.51
CA MET A 152 15.45 6.73 6.71
C MET A 152 14.90 8.13 7.02
N ARG A 153 15.78 9.14 7.03
CA ARG A 153 15.36 10.54 7.23
C ARG A 153 14.37 11.00 6.19
N LYS A 154 14.64 10.75 4.91
CA LYS A 154 13.79 11.22 3.83
C LYS A 154 12.40 10.57 3.83
N LEU A 155 12.29 9.30 4.22
CA LEU A 155 11.00 8.62 4.40
C LEU A 155 10.17 9.32 5.48
N VAL A 156 10.78 9.67 6.61
CA VAL A 156 10.13 10.39 7.71
C VAL A 156 9.74 11.80 7.29
N ASP A 157 10.67 12.57 6.69
CA ASP A 157 10.40 13.93 6.21
C ASP A 157 9.19 13.96 5.26
N MET A 158 9.11 12.99 4.33
CA MET A 158 8.02 12.92 3.37
C MET A 158 6.69 12.54 4.01
N ALA A 159 6.70 11.70 5.04
CA ALA A 159 5.50 11.38 5.81
C ALA A 159 5.01 12.63 6.58
N VAL A 160 5.92 13.38 7.20
CA VAL A 160 5.62 14.63 7.90
C VAL A 160 5.07 15.67 6.92
N ASP A 161 5.71 15.87 5.77
CA ASP A 161 5.26 16.81 4.74
C ASP A 161 3.84 16.48 4.26
N ARG A 162 3.50 15.19 4.13
CA ARG A 162 2.17 14.75 3.69
C ARG A 162 1.12 14.82 4.79
N CYS A 163 1.52 14.58 6.04
CA CYS A 163 0.65 14.79 7.18
C CYS A 163 0.26 16.28 7.33
N GLY A 164 1.21 17.18 7.15
CA GLY A 164 0.97 18.62 7.22
C GLY A 164 0.33 19.04 8.54
N GLU A 165 -0.78 19.80 8.48
CA GLU A 165 -1.54 20.28 9.63
C GLU A 165 -2.73 19.37 9.98
N HIS A 166 -2.88 18.23 9.34
CA HIS A 166 -3.94 17.27 9.62
C HIS A 166 -3.86 16.75 11.06
N LYS A 167 -5.00 16.61 11.70
CA LYS A 167 -5.08 16.22 13.13
C LYS A 167 -5.28 14.73 13.32
N ARG A 168 -5.88 14.07 12.33
CA ARG A 168 -6.16 12.64 12.37
C ARG A 168 -5.43 11.93 11.24
N TYR A 169 -4.54 11.03 11.59
CA TYR A 169 -3.75 10.28 10.63
C TYR A 169 -3.26 8.95 11.22
N ASN A 170 -3.08 8.00 10.35
CA ASN A 170 -2.41 6.74 10.63
C ASN A 170 -0.99 6.75 10.04
N LEU A 171 -0.11 5.99 10.66
CA LEU A 171 1.26 5.75 10.20
C LEU A 171 1.48 4.27 9.96
N ALA A 172 2.39 3.95 9.06
CA ALA A 172 2.88 2.58 8.91
C ALA A 172 4.35 2.56 8.48
N VAL A 173 5.06 1.51 8.90
CA VAL A 173 6.43 1.19 8.47
C VAL A 173 6.49 -0.27 8.06
N ALA A 174 7.25 -0.56 6.99
CA ALA A 174 7.52 -1.95 6.63
C ALA A 174 8.93 -2.11 6.08
N HIS A 175 9.42 -3.35 6.15
CA HIS A 175 10.72 -3.73 5.62
C HIS A 175 10.66 -5.08 4.91
N GLY A 176 11.67 -5.35 4.06
CA GLY A 176 12.03 -6.68 3.61
C GLY A 176 13.51 -6.85 3.87
N GLY A 177 13.87 -7.65 4.91
CA GLY A 177 15.27 -7.88 5.30
C GLY A 177 15.97 -6.75 6.05
N ALA A 178 15.27 -5.71 6.54
CA ALA A 178 15.86 -4.54 7.21
C ALA A 178 15.19 -4.20 8.57
N PRO A 179 15.11 -5.14 9.53
CA PRO A 179 14.33 -4.97 10.75
C PRO A 179 14.86 -3.84 11.67
N GLU A 180 16.17 -3.67 11.78
CA GLU A 180 16.75 -2.64 12.66
C GLU A 180 16.53 -1.22 12.12
N GLU A 181 16.61 -1.05 10.81
CA GLU A 181 16.31 0.22 10.16
C GLU A 181 14.83 0.56 10.26
N MET A 182 13.95 -0.45 10.14
CA MET A 182 12.51 -0.28 10.35
C MET A 182 12.21 0.21 11.77
N LYS A 183 12.84 -0.36 12.80
CA LYS A 183 12.72 0.12 14.20
C LYS A 183 13.16 1.58 14.32
N THR A 184 14.25 1.94 13.65
CA THR A 184 14.76 3.33 13.65
C THR A 184 13.76 4.27 12.98
N VAL A 185 13.22 3.93 11.80
CA VAL A 185 12.20 4.74 11.11
C VAL A 185 10.93 4.85 11.94
N ARG A 186 10.50 3.75 12.57
CA ARG A 186 9.35 3.74 13.47
C ARG A 186 9.51 4.71 14.62
N GLN A 187 10.68 4.70 15.28
CA GLN A 187 10.99 5.64 16.36
C GLN A 187 10.96 7.09 15.86
N MET A 188 11.64 7.38 14.76
CA MET A 188 11.69 8.73 14.17
C MET A 188 10.30 9.25 13.82
N LEU A 189 9.42 8.39 13.26
CA LEU A 189 8.02 8.74 12.97
C LEU A 189 7.24 9.03 14.25
N THR A 190 7.41 8.21 15.30
CA THR A 190 6.74 8.43 16.60
C THR A 190 7.15 9.78 17.22
N GLU A 191 8.43 10.16 17.10
CA GLU A 191 8.93 11.43 17.59
C GLU A 191 8.43 12.63 16.78
N ALA A 192 8.38 12.49 15.44
CA ALA A 192 7.96 13.55 14.54
C ALA A 192 6.44 13.75 14.47
N LEU A 193 5.68 12.65 14.59
CA LEU A 193 4.22 12.59 14.46
C LEU A 193 3.63 11.80 15.65
N PRO A 194 3.63 12.36 16.88
CA PRO A 194 3.31 11.62 18.10
C PRO A 194 1.82 11.34 18.30
N ASN A 195 0.94 11.98 17.53
CA ASN A 195 -0.51 11.92 17.73
C ASN A 195 -1.22 11.06 16.66
N SER A 196 -0.54 10.09 16.07
CA SER A 196 -1.18 9.16 15.13
C SER A 196 -2.25 8.31 15.83
N ASP A 197 -3.38 8.11 15.15
CA ASP A 197 -4.43 7.21 15.65
C ASP A 197 -3.88 5.77 15.73
N HIS A 198 -3.13 5.35 14.70
CA HIS A 198 -2.41 4.07 14.65
C HIS A 198 -0.99 4.21 14.09
N LEU A 199 -0.10 3.33 14.53
CA LEU A 199 1.21 3.10 13.92
C LEU A 199 1.41 1.61 13.72
N TRP A 200 1.17 1.14 12.50
CA TRP A 200 1.37 -0.26 12.12
C TRP A 200 2.81 -0.51 11.66
N ASP A 201 3.27 -1.71 11.87
CA ASP A 201 4.53 -2.17 11.31
C ASP A 201 4.43 -3.61 10.81
N GLY A 202 5.36 -4.00 9.92
CA GLY A 202 5.36 -5.35 9.38
C GLY A 202 6.49 -5.66 8.42
N GLU A 203 6.56 -6.93 8.08
CA GLU A 203 7.48 -7.45 7.07
C GLU A 203 6.75 -7.63 5.74
N ILE A 204 7.43 -7.31 4.64
CA ILE A 204 6.90 -7.48 3.29
C ILE A 204 7.02 -8.94 2.89
N ASP A 205 5.91 -9.50 2.43
CA ASP A 205 5.80 -10.90 2.06
C ASP A 205 6.57 -11.29 0.78
N GLY A 206 6.64 -12.60 0.52
CA GLY A 206 7.33 -13.15 -0.64
C GLY A 206 6.73 -12.71 -1.99
N THR A 207 5.44 -12.38 -2.04
CA THR A 207 4.77 -11.96 -3.29
C THR A 207 5.34 -10.66 -3.82
N LEU A 208 5.66 -9.72 -2.95
CA LEU A 208 6.26 -8.44 -3.30
C LEU A 208 7.78 -8.52 -3.32
N SER A 209 8.40 -9.27 -2.38
CA SER A 209 9.86 -9.37 -2.27
C SER A 209 10.53 -9.87 -3.54
N VAL A 210 9.89 -10.72 -4.34
CA VAL A 210 10.42 -11.17 -5.64
C VAL A 210 10.59 -10.03 -6.65
N TYR A 211 9.90 -8.91 -6.48
CA TYR A 211 9.98 -7.73 -7.35
C TYR A 211 10.83 -6.60 -6.79
N ILE A 212 10.93 -6.48 -5.46
CA ILE A 212 11.62 -5.35 -4.82
C ILE A 212 12.93 -5.75 -4.15
N GLY A 213 13.13 -7.05 -3.94
CA GLY A 213 14.37 -7.61 -3.36
C GLY A 213 14.48 -7.39 -1.86
N ASP A 214 15.63 -7.80 -1.34
CA ASP A 214 16.02 -7.60 0.03
C ASP A 214 16.46 -6.15 0.32
N GLY A 215 16.40 -5.71 1.59
CA GLY A 215 16.79 -4.37 2.00
C GLY A 215 15.74 -3.28 1.72
N VAL A 216 14.52 -3.63 1.28
CA VAL A 216 13.46 -2.63 1.13
C VAL A 216 13.04 -2.06 2.48
N LEU A 217 12.83 -0.76 2.52
CA LEU A 217 12.36 -0.03 3.70
C LEU A 217 11.32 1.01 3.26
N GLY A 218 10.18 1.04 3.93
CA GLY A 218 9.08 1.92 3.59
C GLY A 218 8.43 2.56 4.81
N ALA A 219 7.84 3.74 4.59
CA ALA A 219 6.98 4.44 5.53
C ALA A 219 5.75 4.96 4.79
N ALA A 220 4.64 5.06 5.47
CA ALA A 220 3.41 5.62 4.91
C ALA A 220 2.67 6.46 5.95
N VAL A 221 1.94 7.45 5.45
CA VAL A 221 0.95 8.20 6.19
C VAL A 221 -0.40 8.11 5.48
N GLN A 222 -1.46 7.96 6.24
CA GLN A 222 -2.84 8.01 5.78
C GLN A 222 -3.57 9.09 6.55
N VAL A 223 -4.02 10.12 5.86
CA VAL A 223 -4.80 11.22 6.44
C VAL A 223 -6.27 10.83 6.51
N LEU A 224 -6.92 11.08 7.65
CA LEU A 224 -8.27 10.59 7.98
C LEU A 224 -9.35 11.69 7.97
N ASP A 225 -8.94 12.98 8.11
CA ASP A 225 -9.80 14.16 8.14
C ASP A 225 -9.80 14.96 6.82
#